data_7a6f453c0659746217f43b0d5504b5d9
#
_entry.id   7a6f453c0659746217f43b0d5504b5d9
#
_cell.length_a   1.000
_cell.length_b   1.000
_cell.length_c   1.000
_cell.angle_alpha   90.00
_cell.angle_beta   90.00
_cell.angle_gamma   90.00
#
_symmetry.space_group_name_H-M   'P 1'
#
loop_
_entity.id
_entity.type
_entity.pdbx_description
1 polymer ?
#
loop_
_entity_poly.entity_id
_entity_poly.type
_entity_poly.pdbx_seq_one_letter_code
_entity_poly.pdbx_strand_id
1 'polypeptide(L)'
;SFSVKEGEILGIVGESGSGKSVTMYSVMGLLAQNGSINEGEIVFNGESIARKDFPDNRSYEKKMREIRGNTMAMIFQDPMTFLNPVLTIGKQIRETLLNHNPKMTKKEANERAIELMRQVGIPAPEKRINQYPFEFSGGMRQRIVIAIALANKPKLIIADEPTTALDVTIQAQVLELIQEMSRQTGAAVIMITHDLGVVASLCDRINIMYGGRLAETGTDREIFYEPNHPYTKGLLNCINNPEDDDKELTPIPGSPPDLLKPPAGCPFVDRCSEAMKICKTKMPVETIFSDTHR
;
A
#
# COMPACT_ATOMS: atom_id res chain seq x y z
N SER A 1 10.89 11.43 4.96
CA SER A 1 11.29 10.51 3.86
C SER A 1 11.34 9.08 4.35
N PHE A 2 11.18 8.10 3.44
CA PHE A 2 11.36 6.68 3.73
C PHE A 2 11.90 5.96 2.49
N SER A 3 12.41 4.76 2.69
CA SER A 3 12.87 3.87 1.62
C SER A 3 12.33 2.47 1.85
N VAL A 4 12.31 1.67 0.80
CA VAL A 4 11.94 0.24 0.83
C VAL A 4 13.04 -0.55 0.18
N LYS A 5 13.50 -1.62 0.83
CA LYS A 5 14.54 -2.51 0.32
C LYS A 5 13.92 -3.62 -0.52
N GLU A 6 14.71 -4.23 -1.38
CA GLU A 6 14.30 -5.40 -2.15
C GLU A 6 13.88 -6.54 -1.21
N GLY A 7 12.73 -7.14 -1.49
CA GLY A 7 12.14 -8.21 -0.66
C GLY A 7 11.56 -7.78 0.68
N GLU A 8 11.63 -6.49 1.03
CA GLU A 8 11.07 -5.95 2.29
C GLU A 8 9.55 -5.77 2.18
N ILE A 9 8.84 -6.07 3.26
CA ILE A 9 7.43 -5.70 3.44
C ILE A 9 7.35 -4.52 4.40
N LEU A 10 7.07 -3.33 3.86
CA LEU A 10 6.91 -2.09 4.62
C LEU A 10 5.44 -1.80 4.87
N GLY A 11 5.03 -1.72 6.13
CA GLY A 11 3.70 -1.25 6.53
C GLY A 11 3.62 0.28 6.55
N ILE A 12 2.53 0.84 6.02
CA ILE A 12 2.19 2.25 6.20
C ILE A 12 0.83 2.32 6.87
N VAL A 13 0.81 2.80 8.11
CA VAL A 13 -0.36 2.81 8.98
C VAL A 13 -0.74 4.23 9.38
N GLY A 14 -2.01 4.46 9.63
CA GLY A 14 -2.53 5.74 10.13
C GLY A 14 -4.02 5.88 9.87
N GLU A 15 -4.65 6.85 10.50
CA GLU A 15 -6.07 7.15 10.32
C GLU A 15 -6.42 7.51 8.87
N SER A 16 -7.71 7.42 8.52
CA SER A 16 -8.21 7.91 7.24
C SER A 16 -7.85 9.40 7.05
N GLY A 17 -7.48 9.78 5.84
CA GLY A 17 -7.02 11.15 5.54
C GLY A 17 -5.58 11.47 5.96
N SER A 18 -4.82 10.54 6.56
CA SER A 18 -3.41 10.80 6.92
C SER A 18 -2.44 10.91 5.73
N GLY A 19 -2.90 10.67 4.50
CA GLY A 19 -2.11 10.86 3.28
C GLY A 19 -1.46 9.58 2.72
N LYS A 20 -1.75 8.38 3.27
CA LYS A 20 -1.16 7.10 2.85
C LYS A 20 -1.33 6.82 1.36
N SER A 21 -2.57 6.70 0.89
CA SER A 21 -2.88 6.41 -0.52
C SER A 21 -2.41 7.51 -1.46
N VAL A 22 -2.53 8.79 -1.07
CA VAL A 22 -2.05 9.93 -1.88
C VAL A 22 -0.54 9.87 -2.07
N THR A 23 0.22 9.45 -1.05
CA THR A 23 1.67 9.25 -1.16
C THR A 23 1.98 8.17 -2.20
N MET A 24 1.25 7.06 -2.20
CA MET A 24 1.45 5.99 -3.18
C MET A 24 0.97 6.37 -4.58
N TYR A 25 -0.12 7.13 -4.69
CA TYR A 25 -0.52 7.69 -5.99
C TYR A 25 0.52 8.65 -6.54
N SER A 26 1.23 9.39 -5.67
CA SER A 26 2.37 10.22 -6.10
C SER A 26 3.51 9.36 -6.67
N VAL A 27 3.84 8.25 -6.02
CA VAL A 27 4.86 7.29 -6.48
C VAL A 27 4.46 6.67 -7.82
N MET A 28 3.19 6.28 -7.96
CA MET A 28 2.65 5.69 -9.19
C MET A 28 2.40 6.72 -10.30
N GLY A 29 2.55 8.03 -10.02
CA GLY A 29 2.20 9.09 -10.97
C GLY A 29 0.71 9.12 -11.31
N LEU A 30 -0.16 8.81 -10.34
CA LEU A 30 -1.61 8.72 -10.46
C LEU A 30 -2.32 9.84 -9.70
N LEU A 31 -1.62 10.93 -9.38
CA LEU A 31 -2.26 12.09 -8.78
C LEU A 31 -3.33 12.67 -9.72
N ALA A 32 -4.38 13.25 -9.14
CA ALA A 32 -5.40 13.97 -9.88
C ALA A 32 -4.76 15.13 -10.69
N GLN A 33 -5.43 15.61 -11.73
CA GLN A 33 -4.90 16.64 -12.65
C GLN A 33 -4.47 17.94 -11.96
N ASN A 34 -5.07 18.26 -10.81
CA ASN A 34 -4.75 19.40 -9.97
C ASN A 34 -3.69 19.10 -8.89
N GLY A 35 -3.20 17.86 -8.83
CA GLY A 35 -2.17 17.44 -7.88
C GLY A 35 -0.77 17.60 -8.45
N SER A 36 0.16 18.11 -7.66
CA SER A 36 1.57 18.25 -8.03
C SER A 36 2.50 17.91 -6.88
N ILE A 37 3.70 17.44 -7.20
CA ILE A 37 4.80 17.24 -6.26
C ILE A 37 5.68 18.48 -6.32
N ASN A 38 5.55 19.34 -5.31
CA ASN A 38 6.28 20.62 -5.27
C ASN A 38 7.74 20.42 -4.83
N GLU A 39 7.97 19.54 -3.87
CA GLU A 39 9.28 19.28 -3.28
C GLU A 39 9.54 17.79 -3.09
N GLY A 40 10.79 17.43 -2.81
CA GLY A 40 11.21 16.05 -2.60
C GLY A 40 11.54 15.33 -3.91
N GLU A 41 11.88 14.08 -3.81
CA GLU A 41 12.22 13.20 -4.94
C GLU A 41 11.55 11.83 -4.77
N ILE A 42 11.38 11.13 -5.86
CA ILE A 42 10.94 9.74 -5.89
C ILE A 42 11.97 8.98 -6.73
N VAL A 43 12.71 8.09 -6.07
CA VAL A 43 13.74 7.26 -6.73
C VAL A 43 13.26 5.82 -6.76
N PHE A 44 13.25 5.22 -7.93
CA PHE A 44 12.92 3.82 -8.14
C PHE A 44 14.03 3.13 -8.95
N ASN A 45 14.62 2.06 -8.42
CA ASN A 45 15.77 1.36 -9.00
C ASN A 45 16.94 2.31 -9.35
N GLY A 46 17.20 3.32 -8.52
CA GLY A 46 18.29 4.28 -8.73
C GLY A 46 17.98 5.41 -9.72
N GLU A 47 16.79 5.43 -10.32
CA GLU A 47 16.36 6.48 -11.25
C GLU A 47 15.25 7.33 -10.64
N SER A 48 15.31 8.66 -10.83
CA SER A 48 14.19 9.53 -10.46
C SER A 48 13.00 9.32 -11.39
N ILE A 49 11.82 9.17 -10.75
CA ILE A 49 10.53 9.03 -11.44
C ILE A 49 9.56 10.16 -11.09
N ALA A 50 10.02 11.21 -10.41
CA ALA A 50 9.17 12.35 -10.10
C ALA A 50 8.87 13.16 -11.37
N ARG A 51 7.59 13.57 -11.55
CA ARG A 51 7.14 14.32 -12.76
C ARG A 51 8.00 15.55 -13.05
N LYS A 52 8.47 16.26 -12.03
CA LYS A 52 9.28 17.47 -12.15
C LYS A 52 10.65 17.24 -12.80
N ASP A 53 11.16 16.01 -12.80
CA ASP A 53 12.49 15.67 -13.31
C ASP A 53 12.44 15.32 -14.82
N PHE A 54 11.26 15.44 -15.44
CA PHE A 54 11.06 15.22 -16.87
C PHE A 54 10.79 16.52 -17.61
N PRO A 55 11.34 16.69 -18.82
CA PRO A 55 11.23 17.94 -19.59
C PRO A 55 9.78 18.26 -20.01
N ASP A 56 8.97 17.23 -20.26
CA ASP A 56 7.59 17.35 -20.68
C ASP A 56 6.72 16.17 -20.19
N ASN A 57 5.40 16.33 -20.32
CA ASN A 57 4.45 15.30 -19.88
C ASN A 57 4.51 14.03 -20.73
N ARG A 58 4.90 14.12 -21.99
CA ARG A 58 4.95 12.97 -22.91
C ARG A 58 6.09 12.02 -22.53
N SER A 59 7.27 12.56 -22.23
CA SER A 59 8.43 11.77 -21.77
C SER A 59 8.16 11.13 -20.42
N TYR A 60 7.52 11.86 -19.49
CA TYR A 60 7.08 11.33 -18.21
C TYR A 60 6.10 10.17 -18.37
N GLU A 61 5.01 10.36 -19.10
CA GLU A 61 4.01 9.31 -19.30
C GLU A 61 4.56 8.10 -20.06
N LYS A 62 5.50 8.31 -20.98
CA LYS A 62 6.20 7.20 -21.62
C LYS A 62 6.96 6.37 -20.60
N LYS A 63 7.75 7.00 -19.73
CA LYS A 63 8.48 6.31 -18.64
C LYS A 63 7.54 5.59 -17.68
N MET A 64 6.48 6.25 -17.25
CA MET A 64 5.54 5.66 -16.30
C MET A 64 4.76 4.48 -16.90
N ARG A 65 4.46 4.47 -18.20
CA ARG A 65 3.86 3.29 -18.87
C ARG A 65 4.80 2.09 -18.91
N GLU A 66 6.10 2.31 -19.01
CA GLU A 66 7.10 1.24 -18.94
C GLU A 66 7.21 0.64 -17.53
N ILE A 67 6.91 1.44 -16.49
CA ILE A 67 7.00 1.07 -15.08
C ILE A 67 5.70 0.45 -14.57
N ARG A 68 4.56 1.11 -14.79
CA ARG A 68 3.24 0.70 -14.27
C ARG A 68 2.81 -0.65 -14.85
N GLY A 69 2.45 -1.60 -13.98
CA GLY A 69 2.04 -2.95 -14.38
C GLY A 69 3.16 -3.85 -14.89
N ASN A 70 4.39 -3.36 -14.90
CA ASN A 70 5.61 -4.10 -15.26
C ASN A 70 6.52 -4.26 -14.04
N THR A 71 7.35 -3.25 -13.75
CA THR A 71 8.30 -3.28 -12.64
C THR A 71 7.72 -2.78 -11.32
N MET A 72 6.62 -2.02 -11.38
CA MET A 72 5.85 -1.55 -10.22
C MET A 72 4.37 -1.85 -10.47
N ALA A 73 3.70 -2.48 -9.51
CA ALA A 73 2.29 -2.81 -9.58
C ALA A 73 1.54 -2.27 -8.36
N MET A 74 0.25 -2.03 -8.51
CA MET A 74 -0.61 -1.57 -7.42
C MET A 74 -1.86 -2.43 -7.33
N ILE A 75 -2.19 -2.86 -6.11
CA ILE A 75 -3.44 -3.49 -5.72
C ILE A 75 -4.28 -2.41 -5.06
N PHE A 76 -5.41 -2.05 -5.68
CA PHE A 76 -6.29 -0.99 -5.20
C PHE A 76 -7.28 -1.51 -4.15
N GLN A 77 -7.77 -0.60 -3.33
CA GLN A 77 -8.66 -0.86 -2.21
C GLN A 77 -9.95 -1.61 -2.60
N ASP A 78 -10.55 -1.33 -3.75
CA ASP A 78 -11.82 -1.93 -4.17
C ASP A 78 -11.65 -2.73 -5.47
N PRO A 79 -11.69 -4.07 -5.40
CA PRO A 79 -11.62 -4.93 -6.58
C PRO A 79 -12.80 -4.78 -7.53
N MET A 80 -13.94 -4.24 -7.05
CA MET A 80 -15.15 -4.06 -7.85
C MET A 80 -14.99 -2.92 -8.86
N THR A 81 -14.26 -1.88 -8.48
CA THR A 81 -13.99 -0.73 -9.36
C THR A 81 -12.80 -0.97 -10.28
N PHE A 82 -11.89 -1.86 -9.90
CA PHE A 82 -10.69 -2.15 -10.69
C PHE A 82 -10.97 -3.06 -11.90
N LEU A 83 -11.73 -4.15 -11.69
CA LEU A 83 -12.02 -5.08 -12.78
C LEU A 83 -13.11 -4.52 -13.72
N ASN A 84 -12.82 -4.47 -15.01
CA ASN A 84 -13.80 -4.06 -16.01
C ASN A 84 -14.90 -5.11 -16.14
N PRO A 85 -16.17 -4.79 -15.79
CA PRO A 85 -17.26 -5.77 -15.73
C PRO A 85 -17.67 -6.34 -17.08
N VAL A 86 -17.36 -5.67 -18.19
CA VAL A 86 -17.73 -6.10 -19.56
C VAL A 86 -16.60 -6.85 -20.28
N LEU A 87 -15.48 -7.08 -19.61
CA LEU A 87 -14.38 -7.89 -20.13
C LEU A 87 -14.21 -9.16 -19.31
N THR A 88 -13.89 -10.27 -20.00
CA THR A 88 -13.58 -11.53 -19.30
C THR A 88 -12.28 -11.40 -18.49
N ILE A 89 -12.16 -12.17 -17.42
CA ILE A 89 -10.98 -12.19 -16.55
C ILE A 89 -9.71 -12.48 -17.37
N GLY A 90 -9.76 -13.50 -18.23
CA GLY A 90 -8.60 -13.84 -19.07
C GLY A 90 -8.20 -12.73 -20.03
N LYS A 91 -9.15 -11.91 -20.53
CA LYS A 91 -8.80 -10.77 -21.38
C LYS A 91 -8.03 -9.74 -20.60
N GLN A 92 -8.44 -9.42 -19.37
CA GLN A 92 -7.80 -8.41 -18.52
C GLN A 92 -6.38 -8.84 -18.09
N ILE A 93 -6.18 -10.11 -17.70
CA ILE A 93 -4.84 -10.63 -17.37
C ILE A 93 -3.95 -10.63 -18.62
N ARG A 94 -4.43 -11.09 -19.76
CA ARG A 94 -3.65 -11.12 -21.03
C ARG A 94 -3.28 -9.74 -21.51
N GLU A 95 -4.14 -8.75 -21.35
CA GLU A 95 -3.85 -7.36 -21.72
C GLU A 95 -2.62 -6.83 -20.98
N THR A 96 -2.54 -7.06 -19.67
CA THR A 96 -1.38 -6.68 -18.85
C THR A 96 -0.10 -7.37 -19.34
N LEU A 97 -0.17 -8.66 -19.66
CA LEU A 97 0.97 -9.42 -20.18
C LEU A 97 1.45 -8.91 -21.55
N LEU A 98 0.52 -8.75 -22.50
CA LEU A 98 0.83 -8.38 -23.87
C LEU A 98 1.33 -6.94 -24.01
N ASN A 99 0.83 -6.01 -23.18
CA ASN A 99 1.27 -4.62 -23.20
C ASN A 99 2.77 -4.46 -22.87
N HIS A 100 3.31 -5.33 -22.04
CA HIS A 100 4.71 -5.27 -21.60
C HIS A 100 5.61 -6.33 -22.26
N ASN A 101 5.03 -7.30 -22.96
CA ASN A 101 5.78 -8.36 -23.64
C ASN A 101 5.39 -8.45 -25.13
N PRO A 102 5.86 -7.51 -25.98
CA PRO A 102 5.41 -7.41 -27.37
C PRO A 102 5.76 -8.63 -28.23
N LYS A 103 6.68 -9.49 -27.78
CA LYS A 103 7.06 -10.73 -28.45
C LYS A 103 6.21 -11.95 -28.03
N MET A 104 5.42 -11.81 -26.95
CA MET A 104 4.57 -12.88 -26.43
C MET A 104 3.39 -13.12 -27.36
N THR A 105 3.17 -14.36 -27.72
CA THR A 105 1.99 -14.76 -28.51
C THR A 105 0.73 -14.77 -27.66
N LYS A 106 -0.44 -14.66 -28.31
CA LYS A 106 -1.73 -14.78 -27.62
C LYS A 106 -1.91 -16.12 -26.89
N LYS A 107 -1.32 -17.19 -27.43
CA LYS A 107 -1.36 -18.53 -26.84
C LYS A 107 -0.54 -18.57 -25.55
N GLU A 108 0.70 -18.10 -25.58
CA GLU A 108 1.56 -18.01 -24.40
C GLU A 108 0.95 -17.11 -23.33
N ALA A 109 0.37 -15.96 -23.71
CA ALA A 109 -0.32 -15.08 -22.77
C ALA A 109 -1.53 -15.76 -22.12
N ASN A 110 -2.25 -16.63 -22.86
CA ASN A 110 -3.38 -17.38 -22.32
C ASN A 110 -2.92 -18.46 -21.33
N GLU A 111 -1.89 -19.22 -21.67
CA GLU A 111 -1.29 -20.24 -20.81
C GLU A 111 -0.76 -19.61 -19.52
N ARG A 112 -0.06 -18.47 -19.62
CA ARG A 112 0.43 -17.72 -18.45
C ARG A 112 -0.71 -17.15 -17.61
N ALA A 113 -1.80 -16.67 -18.21
CA ALA A 113 -2.96 -16.19 -17.48
C ALA A 113 -3.63 -17.31 -16.67
N ILE A 114 -3.77 -18.50 -17.23
CA ILE A 114 -4.28 -19.70 -16.53
C ILE A 114 -3.36 -20.06 -15.34
N GLU A 115 -2.06 -20.04 -15.57
CA GLU A 115 -1.08 -20.32 -14.52
C GLU A 115 -1.17 -19.31 -13.37
N LEU A 116 -1.25 -18.00 -13.66
CA LEU A 116 -1.45 -16.96 -12.66
C LEU A 116 -2.74 -17.18 -11.86
N MET A 117 -3.85 -17.48 -12.53
CA MET A 117 -5.10 -17.80 -11.83
C MET A 117 -4.95 -19.01 -10.91
N ARG A 118 -4.17 -20.02 -11.30
CA ARG A 118 -3.89 -21.20 -10.46
C ARG A 118 -3.04 -20.83 -9.27
N GLN A 119 -1.98 -20.02 -9.46
CA GLN A 119 -1.09 -19.53 -8.41
C GLN A 119 -1.83 -18.76 -7.32
N VAL A 120 -2.83 -17.95 -7.69
CA VAL A 120 -3.66 -17.23 -6.71
C VAL A 120 -4.84 -18.07 -6.18
N GLY A 121 -4.89 -19.36 -6.46
CA GLY A 121 -5.88 -20.27 -5.90
C GLY A 121 -7.29 -20.16 -6.50
N ILE A 122 -7.43 -19.75 -7.77
CA ILE A 122 -8.72 -19.80 -8.47
C ILE A 122 -9.00 -21.25 -8.91
N PRO A 123 -10.12 -21.86 -8.48
CA PRO A 123 -10.46 -23.22 -8.85
C PRO A 123 -10.85 -23.32 -10.34
N ALA A 124 -10.43 -24.39 -11.02
CA ALA A 124 -10.71 -24.66 -12.43
C ALA A 124 -10.44 -23.46 -13.37
N PRO A 125 -9.20 -22.89 -13.36
CA PRO A 125 -8.88 -21.64 -14.06
C PRO A 125 -9.08 -21.75 -15.57
N GLU A 126 -8.92 -22.95 -16.18
CA GLU A 126 -9.12 -23.21 -17.61
C GLU A 126 -10.56 -22.95 -18.05
N LYS A 127 -11.54 -23.19 -17.17
CA LYS A 127 -12.94 -22.92 -17.43
C LYS A 127 -13.30 -21.47 -17.13
N ARG A 128 -12.77 -20.96 -16.01
CA ARG A 128 -13.12 -19.64 -15.47
C ARG A 128 -12.44 -18.48 -16.17
N ILE A 129 -11.38 -18.72 -16.94
CA ILE A 129 -10.67 -17.66 -17.67
C ILE A 129 -11.57 -16.88 -18.64
N ASN A 130 -12.65 -17.50 -19.12
CA ASN A 130 -13.63 -16.88 -20.03
C ASN A 130 -14.84 -16.27 -19.31
N GLN A 131 -14.89 -16.35 -17.98
CA GLN A 131 -15.94 -15.77 -17.15
C GLN A 131 -15.71 -14.27 -16.94
N TYR A 132 -16.78 -13.57 -16.57
CA TYR A 132 -16.80 -12.14 -16.25
C TYR A 132 -16.64 -11.91 -14.75
N PRO A 133 -16.22 -10.72 -14.31
CA PRO A 133 -16.01 -10.42 -12.90
C PRO A 133 -17.22 -10.71 -12.00
N PHE A 134 -18.44 -10.47 -12.46
CA PHE A 134 -19.66 -10.70 -11.68
C PHE A 134 -19.94 -12.16 -11.36
N GLU A 135 -19.30 -13.10 -12.08
CA GLU A 135 -19.41 -14.54 -11.83
C GLU A 135 -18.46 -15.04 -10.71
N PHE A 136 -17.66 -14.14 -10.13
CA PHE A 136 -16.68 -14.43 -9.08
C PHE A 136 -17.15 -13.82 -7.75
N SER A 137 -16.85 -14.51 -6.64
CA SER A 137 -17.02 -13.94 -5.29
C SER A 137 -16.05 -12.78 -5.04
N GLY A 138 -16.30 -11.96 -4.01
CA GLY A 138 -15.43 -10.84 -3.64
C GLY A 138 -13.97 -11.27 -3.45
N GLY A 139 -13.73 -12.30 -2.66
CA GLY A 139 -12.39 -12.85 -2.45
C GLY A 139 -11.74 -13.41 -3.71
N MET A 140 -12.52 -14.04 -4.61
CA MET A 140 -11.98 -14.48 -5.91
C MET A 140 -11.61 -13.31 -6.81
N ARG A 141 -12.39 -12.23 -6.82
CA ARG A 141 -12.05 -11.01 -7.56
C ARG A 141 -10.77 -10.38 -7.03
N GLN A 142 -10.61 -10.32 -5.71
CA GLN A 142 -9.37 -9.82 -5.09
C GLN A 142 -8.17 -10.66 -5.52
N ARG A 143 -8.27 -11.98 -5.52
CA ARG A 143 -7.21 -12.88 -6.01
C ARG A 143 -6.89 -12.64 -7.49
N ILE A 144 -7.89 -12.32 -8.32
CA ILE A 144 -7.67 -11.95 -9.73
C ILE A 144 -6.92 -10.61 -9.84
N VAL A 145 -7.27 -9.60 -9.04
CA VAL A 145 -6.53 -8.32 -9.00
C VAL A 145 -5.07 -8.56 -8.63
N ILE A 146 -4.80 -9.42 -7.65
CA ILE A 146 -3.43 -9.83 -7.29
C ILE A 146 -2.74 -10.54 -8.46
N ALA A 147 -3.44 -11.46 -9.17
CA ALA A 147 -2.88 -12.12 -10.35
C ALA A 147 -2.48 -11.14 -11.46
N ILE A 148 -3.30 -10.10 -11.67
CA ILE A 148 -3.00 -9.01 -12.63
C ILE A 148 -1.77 -8.22 -12.17
N ALA A 149 -1.69 -7.86 -10.89
CA ALA A 149 -0.55 -7.14 -10.32
C ALA A 149 0.77 -7.93 -10.46
N LEU A 150 0.71 -9.24 -10.31
CA LEU A 150 1.86 -10.15 -10.38
C LEU A 150 2.23 -10.58 -11.80
N ALA A 151 1.44 -10.24 -12.82
CA ALA A 151 1.55 -10.79 -14.17
C ALA A 151 2.97 -10.68 -14.76
N ASN A 152 3.62 -9.53 -14.58
CA ASN A 152 4.94 -9.21 -15.10
C ASN A 152 6.07 -9.31 -14.06
N LYS A 153 5.84 -9.96 -12.91
CA LYS A 153 6.82 -10.13 -11.82
C LYS A 153 7.41 -8.79 -11.38
N PRO A 154 6.60 -7.88 -10.84
CA PRO A 154 7.06 -6.55 -10.44
C PRO A 154 8.14 -6.64 -9.35
N LYS A 155 9.00 -5.62 -9.28
CA LYS A 155 9.98 -5.45 -8.20
C LYS A 155 9.37 -4.80 -6.98
N LEU A 156 8.29 -4.01 -7.17
CA LEU A 156 7.54 -3.35 -6.10
C LEU A 156 6.05 -3.57 -6.29
N ILE A 157 5.39 -4.01 -5.24
CA ILE A 157 3.94 -4.12 -5.14
C ILE A 157 3.46 -3.12 -4.09
N ILE A 158 2.55 -2.24 -4.47
CA ILE A 158 1.84 -1.35 -3.55
C ILE A 158 0.46 -1.94 -3.32
N ALA A 159 0.16 -2.35 -2.09
CA ALA A 159 -1.13 -2.89 -1.70
C ALA A 159 -1.88 -1.86 -0.84
N ASP A 160 -2.83 -1.16 -1.44
CA ASP A 160 -3.62 -0.11 -0.79
C ASP A 160 -4.91 -0.72 -0.23
N GLU A 161 -4.92 -0.99 1.07
CA GLU A 161 -6.02 -1.64 1.80
C GLU A 161 -6.56 -2.91 1.09
N PRO A 162 -5.70 -3.89 0.79
CA PRO A 162 -6.04 -4.99 -0.12
C PRO A 162 -7.11 -5.95 0.42
N THR A 163 -7.52 -5.79 1.66
CA THR A 163 -8.48 -6.68 2.34
C THR A 163 -9.75 -5.97 2.81
N THR A 164 -9.89 -4.68 2.52
CA THR A 164 -11.10 -3.92 2.85
C THR A 164 -12.33 -4.57 2.19
N ALA A 165 -13.42 -4.67 2.93
CA ALA A 165 -14.68 -5.31 2.54
C ALA A 165 -14.62 -6.85 2.30
N LEU A 166 -13.58 -7.53 2.80
CA LEU A 166 -13.52 -8.99 2.84
C LEU A 166 -13.83 -9.51 4.26
N ASP A 167 -14.38 -10.71 4.35
CA ASP A 167 -14.50 -11.39 5.64
C ASP A 167 -13.12 -11.80 6.19
N VAL A 168 -13.03 -11.97 7.52
CA VAL A 168 -11.77 -12.20 8.24
C VAL A 168 -10.98 -13.40 7.69
N THR A 169 -11.68 -14.47 7.31
CA THR A 169 -11.03 -15.69 6.78
C THR A 169 -10.41 -15.43 5.41
N ILE A 170 -11.13 -14.74 4.52
CA ILE A 170 -10.61 -14.38 3.19
C ILE A 170 -9.51 -13.34 3.30
N GLN A 171 -9.64 -12.39 4.25
CA GLN A 171 -8.58 -11.40 4.54
C GLN A 171 -7.25 -12.10 4.84
N ALA A 172 -7.24 -13.04 5.79
CA ALA A 172 -6.03 -13.79 6.14
C ALA A 172 -5.42 -14.51 4.92
N GLN A 173 -6.25 -15.17 4.11
CA GLN A 173 -5.80 -15.86 2.91
C GLN A 173 -5.22 -14.91 1.83
N VAL A 174 -5.76 -13.71 1.68
CA VAL A 174 -5.25 -12.71 0.73
C VAL A 174 -3.90 -12.16 1.20
N LEU A 175 -3.74 -11.91 2.49
CA LEU A 175 -2.50 -11.43 3.07
C LEU A 175 -1.38 -12.48 2.97
N GLU A 176 -1.68 -13.73 3.31
CA GLU A 176 -0.77 -14.85 3.14
C GLU A 176 -0.34 -15.03 1.68
N LEU A 177 -1.27 -14.88 0.74
CA LEU A 177 -0.98 -14.93 -0.69
C LEU A 177 0.00 -13.82 -1.10
N ILE A 178 -0.21 -12.57 -0.67
CA ILE A 178 0.69 -11.44 -0.98
C ILE A 178 2.08 -11.71 -0.42
N GLN A 179 2.18 -12.21 0.82
CA GLN A 179 3.45 -12.53 1.47
C GLN A 179 4.19 -13.65 0.73
N GLU A 180 3.50 -14.73 0.40
CA GLU A 180 4.07 -15.86 -0.33
C GLU A 180 4.59 -15.43 -1.71
N MET A 181 3.81 -14.63 -2.44
CA MET A 181 4.21 -14.10 -3.74
C MET A 181 5.41 -13.16 -3.64
N SER A 182 5.48 -12.31 -2.62
CA SER A 182 6.65 -11.48 -2.33
C SER A 182 7.90 -12.35 -2.13
N ARG A 183 7.83 -13.38 -1.29
CA ARG A 183 8.93 -14.31 -1.04
C ARG A 183 9.39 -15.05 -2.29
N GLN A 184 8.44 -15.54 -3.11
CA GLN A 184 8.76 -16.28 -4.33
C GLN A 184 9.39 -15.42 -5.42
N THR A 185 9.01 -14.16 -5.52
CA THR A 185 9.47 -13.25 -6.59
C THR A 185 10.61 -12.34 -6.16
N GLY A 186 10.88 -12.20 -4.85
CA GLY A 186 11.79 -11.20 -4.29
C GLY A 186 11.26 -9.76 -4.40
N ALA A 187 9.97 -9.57 -4.71
CA ALA A 187 9.36 -8.26 -4.80
C ALA A 187 9.26 -7.59 -3.43
N ALA A 188 9.60 -6.31 -3.36
CA ALA A 188 9.26 -5.48 -2.21
C ALA A 188 7.75 -5.22 -2.17
N VAL A 189 7.18 -5.08 -0.97
CA VAL A 189 5.76 -4.75 -0.78
C VAL A 189 5.61 -3.52 0.10
N ILE A 190 4.80 -2.55 -0.33
CA ILE A 190 4.28 -1.50 0.54
C ILE A 190 2.83 -1.85 0.85
N MET A 191 2.57 -2.18 2.12
CA MET A 191 1.25 -2.51 2.62
C MET A 191 0.62 -1.30 3.30
N ILE A 192 -0.43 -0.74 2.73
CA ILE A 192 -1.21 0.32 3.36
C ILE A 192 -2.41 -0.32 4.03
N THR A 193 -2.59 -0.05 5.31
CA THR A 193 -3.74 -0.51 6.07
C THR A 193 -3.97 0.39 7.29
N HIS A 194 -5.17 0.34 7.84
CA HIS A 194 -5.48 0.90 9.16
C HIS A 194 -5.50 -0.20 10.24
N ASP A 195 -5.34 -1.46 9.85
CA ASP A 195 -5.33 -2.61 10.76
C ASP A 195 -3.89 -2.92 11.21
N LEU A 196 -3.60 -2.60 12.46
CA LEU A 196 -2.29 -2.86 13.08
C LEU A 196 -2.02 -4.35 13.29
N GLY A 197 -3.05 -5.19 13.45
CA GLY A 197 -2.89 -6.64 13.55
C GLY A 197 -2.32 -7.26 12.26
N VAL A 198 -2.78 -6.76 11.10
CA VAL A 198 -2.23 -7.13 9.80
C VAL A 198 -0.76 -6.77 9.70
N VAL A 199 -0.41 -5.56 10.12
CA VAL A 199 0.96 -5.05 10.01
C VAL A 199 1.91 -5.81 10.94
N ALA A 200 1.47 -6.12 12.17
CA ALA A 200 2.23 -6.90 13.14
C ALA A 200 2.60 -8.31 12.64
N SER A 201 1.72 -8.89 11.80
CA SER A 201 1.92 -10.27 11.32
C SER A 201 2.75 -10.37 10.04
N LEU A 202 2.89 -9.29 9.28
CA LEU A 202 3.41 -9.35 7.91
C LEU A 202 4.59 -8.43 7.63
N CYS A 203 4.69 -7.28 8.30
CA CYS A 203 5.62 -6.23 7.92
C CYS A 203 6.94 -6.34 8.67
N ASP A 204 8.05 -6.16 7.96
CA ASP A 204 9.39 -6.12 8.55
C ASP A 204 9.64 -4.77 9.24
N ARG A 205 9.04 -3.71 8.70
CA ARG A 205 9.15 -2.34 9.18
C ARG A 205 7.85 -1.58 8.97
N ILE A 206 7.60 -0.60 9.84
CA ILE A 206 6.33 0.11 9.91
C ILE A 206 6.59 1.62 9.91
N ASN A 207 5.84 2.31 9.10
CA ASN A 207 5.75 3.76 9.04
C ASN A 207 4.37 4.20 9.56
N ILE A 208 4.33 4.94 10.65
CA ILE A 208 3.11 5.54 11.18
C ILE A 208 2.93 6.92 10.55
N MET A 209 1.82 7.15 9.85
CA MET A 209 1.49 8.42 9.20
C MET A 209 0.38 9.16 9.92
N TYR A 210 0.60 10.44 10.17
CA TYR A 210 -0.40 11.35 10.71
C TYR A 210 -0.32 12.73 10.04
N GLY A 211 -1.46 13.28 9.62
CA GLY A 211 -1.52 14.63 9.07
C GLY A 211 -0.56 14.89 7.89
N GLY A 212 -0.40 13.92 6.99
CA GLY A 212 0.48 13.99 5.83
C GLY A 212 1.97 13.81 6.13
N ARG A 213 2.34 13.41 7.35
CA ARG A 213 3.73 13.25 7.79
C ARG A 213 3.97 11.87 8.40
N LEU A 214 5.21 11.44 8.39
CA LEU A 214 5.64 10.31 9.22
C LEU A 214 5.73 10.80 10.67
N ALA A 215 5.01 10.13 11.55
CA ALA A 215 5.02 10.37 12.99
C ALA A 215 6.07 9.50 13.67
N GLU A 216 6.19 8.25 13.25
CA GLU A 216 7.16 7.29 13.77
C GLU A 216 7.49 6.25 12.71
N THR A 217 8.72 5.74 12.72
CA THR A 217 9.20 4.64 11.87
C THR A 217 10.00 3.69 12.74
N GLY A 218 9.77 2.39 12.57
CA GLY A 218 10.53 1.36 13.30
C GLY A 218 10.28 -0.03 12.74
N THR A 219 10.98 -1.03 13.26
CA THR A 219 10.62 -2.44 13.08
C THR A 219 9.28 -2.72 13.74
N ASP A 220 8.65 -3.85 13.42
CA ASP A 220 7.45 -4.34 14.10
C ASP A 220 7.63 -4.31 15.62
N ARG A 221 8.74 -4.87 16.13
CA ARG A 221 9.06 -4.93 17.56
C ARG A 221 9.17 -3.52 18.20
N GLU A 222 9.89 -2.58 17.55
CA GLU A 222 10.06 -1.23 18.07
C GLU A 222 8.71 -0.49 18.15
N ILE A 223 7.89 -0.60 17.12
CA ILE A 223 6.57 0.07 17.07
C ILE A 223 5.59 -0.52 18.07
N PHE A 224 5.55 -1.85 18.24
CA PHE A 224 4.55 -2.48 19.11
C PHE A 224 4.94 -2.51 20.58
N TYR A 225 6.23 -2.64 20.90
CA TYR A 225 6.70 -2.81 22.29
C TYR A 225 7.42 -1.58 22.85
N GLU A 226 7.96 -0.72 22.00
CA GLU A 226 8.74 0.44 22.41
C GLU A 226 8.29 1.74 21.71
N PRO A 227 6.96 1.99 21.55
CA PRO A 227 6.46 3.15 20.82
C PRO A 227 6.87 4.45 21.55
N ASN A 228 7.33 5.43 20.79
CA ASN A 228 7.78 6.71 21.33
C ASN A 228 6.80 7.84 21.05
N HIS A 229 6.24 7.91 19.81
CA HIS A 229 5.35 8.99 19.47
C HIS A 229 3.96 8.82 20.16
N PRO A 230 3.40 9.88 20.79
CA PRO A 230 2.11 9.80 21.47
C PRO A 230 0.94 9.30 20.59
N TYR A 231 0.97 9.59 19.30
CA TYR A 231 -0.02 9.06 18.35
C TYR A 231 0.09 7.53 18.19
N THR A 232 1.31 7.00 18.08
CA THR A 232 1.54 5.54 18.00
C THR A 232 1.04 4.84 19.26
N LYS A 233 1.37 5.38 20.43
CA LYS A 233 0.86 4.90 21.74
C LYS A 233 -0.68 4.91 21.75
N GLY A 234 -1.28 6.00 21.27
CA GLY A 234 -2.74 6.12 21.16
C GLY A 234 -3.36 5.08 20.23
N LEU A 235 -2.75 4.84 19.06
CA LEU A 235 -3.23 3.81 18.12
C LEU A 235 -3.17 2.41 18.75
N LEU A 236 -2.07 2.07 19.43
CA LEU A 236 -1.90 0.78 20.08
C LEU A 236 -2.89 0.58 21.24
N ASN A 237 -3.22 1.64 21.97
CA ASN A 237 -4.22 1.59 23.04
C ASN A 237 -5.67 1.39 22.53
N CYS A 238 -5.91 1.58 21.24
CA CYS A 238 -7.19 1.31 20.60
C CYS A 238 -7.36 -0.15 20.14
N ILE A 239 -6.33 -0.98 20.28
CA ILE A 239 -6.38 -2.40 19.91
C ILE A 239 -6.76 -3.22 21.16
N ASN A 240 -7.74 -4.10 21.01
CA ASN A 240 -8.01 -5.12 22.03
C ASN A 240 -6.83 -6.08 22.10
N ASN A 241 -6.17 -6.14 23.24
CA ASN A 241 -5.31 -7.25 23.57
C ASN A 241 -6.18 -8.33 24.23
N PRO A 242 -6.37 -9.52 23.62
CA PRO A 242 -7.19 -10.59 24.20
C PRO A 242 -6.75 -11.07 25.58
N GLU A 243 -5.52 -10.74 25.98
CA GLU A 243 -4.93 -11.08 27.28
C GLU A 243 -5.25 -10.04 28.38
N ASP A 244 -5.80 -8.88 28.02
CA ASP A 244 -6.07 -7.73 28.90
C ASP A 244 -7.58 -7.41 28.91
N ASP A 245 -8.40 -8.34 29.39
CA ASP A 245 -9.88 -8.23 29.46
C ASP A 245 -10.38 -7.02 30.27
N ASP A 246 -9.54 -6.41 31.13
CA ASP A 246 -9.87 -5.29 32.00
C ASP A 246 -9.48 -3.91 31.44
N LYS A 247 -8.84 -3.82 30.26
CA LYS A 247 -8.38 -2.56 29.72
C LYS A 247 -9.48 -1.88 28.90
N GLU A 248 -10.06 -0.80 29.42
CA GLU A 248 -10.97 0.06 28.66
C GLU A 248 -10.24 0.63 27.43
N LEU A 249 -10.78 0.35 26.24
CA LEU A 249 -10.30 0.96 25.01
C LEU A 249 -10.48 2.47 25.07
N THR A 250 -9.37 3.19 25.06
CA THR A 250 -9.40 4.65 25.11
C THR A 250 -9.16 5.20 23.69
N PRO A 251 -10.20 5.69 23.01
CA PRO A 251 -10.03 6.27 21.67
C PRO A 251 -9.20 7.55 21.76
N ILE A 252 -8.43 7.82 20.70
CA ILE A 252 -7.69 9.08 20.57
C ILE A 252 -8.73 10.22 20.46
N PRO A 253 -8.75 11.18 21.41
CA PRO A 253 -9.77 12.24 21.42
C PRO A 253 -9.60 13.21 20.25
N GLY A 254 -10.70 13.88 19.85
CA GLY A 254 -10.70 14.91 18.82
C GLY A 254 -10.67 14.35 17.38
N SER A 255 -10.43 15.23 16.42
CA SER A 255 -10.41 14.92 14.98
C SER A 255 -9.04 15.19 14.36
N PRO A 256 -8.66 14.49 13.28
CA PRO A 256 -7.46 14.82 12.51
C PRO A 256 -7.47 16.26 12.00
N PRO A 257 -6.30 16.88 11.78
CA PRO A 257 -6.20 18.25 11.29
C PRO A 257 -6.73 18.38 9.86
N ASP A 258 -7.28 19.56 9.54
CA ASP A 258 -7.60 19.92 8.17
C ASP A 258 -6.32 20.17 7.36
N LEU A 259 -6.01 19.29 6.41
CA LEU A 259 -4.83 19.40 5.56
C LEU A 259 -4.92 20.48 4.48
N LEU A 260 -6.08 21.10 4.28
CA LEU A 260 -6.20 22.31 3.46
C LEU A 260 -5.61 23.54 4.18
N LYS A 261 -5.57 23.49 5.53
CA LYS A 261 -4.95 24.51 6.38
C LYS A 261 -4.06 23.83 7.42
N PRO A 262 -2.94 23.25 6.99
CA PRO A 262 -2.09 22.48 7.90
C PRO A 262 -1.60 23.37 9.05
N PRO A 263 -1.54 22.82 10.30
CA PRO A 263 -1.03 23.58 11.43
C PRO A 263 0.44 23.97 11.22
N ALA A 264 0.83 25.13 11.75
CA ALA A 264 2.21 25.64 11.63
C ALA A 264 3.24 24.78 12.37
N GLY A 265 2.79 24.07 13.42
CA GLY A 265 3.62 23.20 14.24
C GLY A 265 3.30 21.71 14.05
N CYS A 266 3.33 20.97 15.16
CA CYS A 266 3.04 19.55 15.16
C CYS A 266 1.57 19.27 14.76
N PRO A 267 1.29 18.45 13.74
CA PRO A 267 -0.07 18.16 13.32
C PRO A 267 -0.90 17.40 14.38
N PHE A 268 -0.25 16.74 15.33
CA PHE A 268 -0.92 16.01 16.41
C PHE A 268 -1.17 16.85 17.68
N VAL A 269 -0.76 18.10 17.71
CA VAL A 269 -0.74 18.94 18.92
C VAL A 269 -2.08 19.02 19.65
N ASP A 270 -3.20 19.12 18.94
CA ASP A 270 -4.53 19.28 19.55
C ASP A 270 -5.10 17.99 20.16
N ARG A 271 -4.49 16.84 19.84
CA ARG A 271 -4.88 15.50 20.31
C ARG A 271 -3.81 14.85 21.19
N CYS A 272 -2.66 15.52 21.35
CA CYS A 272 -1.50 14.99 22.04
C CYS A 272 -1.62 15.22 23.56
N SER A 273 -1.59 14.14 24.34
CA SER A 273 -1.58 14.23 25.84
C SER A 273 -0.28 14.87 26.37
N GLU A 274 0.79 14.87 25.57
CA GLU A 274 2.10 15.41 25.94
C GLU A 274 2.37 16.77 25.27
N ALA A 275 1.33 17.44 24.74
CA ALA A 275 1.46 18.68 23.99
C ALA A 275 2.07 19.82 24.83
N MET A 276 3.11 20.44 24.30
CA MET A 276 3.70 21.66 24.83
C MET A 276 3.26 22.89 24.04
N LYS A 277 3.32 24.09 24.64
CA LYS A 277 2.97 25.35 23.95
C LYS A 277 3.74 25.54 22.64
N ILE A 278 5.01 25.13 22.60
CA ILE A 278 5.88 25.23 21.42
C ILE A 278 5.39 24.35 20.26
N CYS A 279 4.72 23.22 20.54
CA CYS A 279 4.20 22.30 19.52
C CYS A 279 3.16 22.94 18.61
N LYS A 280 2.50 24.04 19.03
CA LYS A 280 1.54 24.79 18.20
C LYS A 280 2.22 25.60 17.09
N THR A 281 3.48 25.99 17.28
CA THR A 281 4.17 26.93 16.39
C THR A 281 5.41 26.35 15.72
N LYS A 282 5.99 25.28 16.29
CA LYS A 282 7.19 24.64 15.75
C LYS A 282 6.96 23.15 15.58
N MET A 283 7.37 22.63 14.43
CA MET A 283 7.44 21.19 14.20
C MET A 283 8.57 20.60 15.07
N PRO A 284 8.32 19.51 15.82
CA PRO A 284 9.38 18.78 16.50
C PRO A 284 10.47 18.32 15.51
N VAL A 285 11.70 18.28 15.97
CA VAL A 285 12.80 17.68 15.21
C VAL A 285 12.68 16.16 15.25
N GLU A 286 13.16 15.53 14.19
CA GLU A 286 13.25 14.06 14.16
C GLU A 286 14.22 13.57 15.24
N THR A 287 13.76 12.63 16.06
CA THR A 287 14.56 11.99 17.11
C THR A 287 14.92 10.59 16.66
N ILE A 288 16.20 10.26 16.66
CA ILE A 288 16.71 8.93 16.27
C ILE A 288 16.97 8.14 17.55
N PHE A 289 16.25 7.01 17.71
CA PHE A 289 16.39 6.11 18.85
C PHE A 289 17.32 4.93 18.52
N SER A 290 17.26 4.44 17.27
CA SER A 290 18.13 3.38 16.74
C SER A 290 18.37 3.59 15.23
N ASP A 291 19.09 2.68 14.58
CA ASP A 291 19.29 2.70 13.13
C ASP A 291 17.97 2.54 12.35
N THR A 292 16.96 1.93 12.97
CA THR A 292 15.65 1.65 12.38
C THR A 292 14.52 2.47 13.00
N HIS A 293 14.68 2.96 14.24
CA HIS A 293 13.65 3.62 15.04
C HIS A 293 13.86 5.15 15.10
N ARG A 294 12.90 5.89 14.62
CA ARG A 294 12.90 7.36 14.62
C ARG A 294 11.47 7.91 14.63
#